data_8c9c2533090deaffb4c91100a4fa16d3
#
_entry.id   8c9c2533090deaffb4c91100a4fa16d3
#
_cell.length_a   1.000
_cell.length_b   1.000
_cell.length_c   1.000
_cell.angle_alpha   90.00
_cell.angle_beta   90.00
_cell.angle_gamma   90.00
#
_symmetry.space_group_name_H-M   'P 1'
#
loop_
_entity.id
_entity.type
_entity.pdbx_description
1 polymer ?
#
loop_
_entity_poly.entity_id
_entity_poly.type
_entity_poly.pdbx_seq_one_letter_code
_entity_poly.pdbx_strand_id
1 'polypeptide(L)' 'MERARHLRKRSFQLAGHRTSVALEPAFWAALEEAARRRSLSLAALVTEVDTARTDAAQPLASALRLHALAATRGG' A
#
# COMPACT_ATOMS: atom_id res chain seq x y z
N MET A 1 -17.08 7.51 -16.19
CA MET A 1 -17.04 7.19 -15.53
C MET A 1 -16.46 7.47 -14.38
N GLU A 2 -16.52 7.33 -13.43
CA GLU A 2 -16.12 7.62 -12.36
C GLU A 2 -15.34 6.78 -11.71
N ARG A 3 -14.47 6.21 -12.12
CA ARG A 3 -13.74 5.31 -11.52
C ARG A 3 -12.98 5.85 -10.46
N ALA A 4 -12.50 7.01 -10.47
CA ALA A 4 -11.68 7.54 -9.42
C ALA A 4 -12.38 7.48 -8.12
N ARG A 5 -13.72 7.45 -8.11
CA ARG A 5 -14.35 7.40 -6.92
C ARG A 5 -14.42 6.10 -6.38
N HIS A 6 -13.88 5.10 -6.96
CA HIS A 6 -13.95 3.77 -6.43
C HIS A 6 -12.73 3.42 -5.62
N LEU A 7 -12.20 4.35 -4.87
CA LEU A 7 -11.12 4.06 -3.94
C LEU A 7 -11.64 3.13 -2.85
N ARG A 8 -10.83 2.14 -2.48
CA ARG A 8 -11.15 1.25 -1.42
C ARG A 8 -10.33 1.57 -0.23
N LYS A 9 -10.96 1.75 0.90
CA LYS A 9 -10.27 2.10 2.13
C LYS A 9 -10.00 0.86 2.96
N ARG A 10 -8.78 0.71 3.42
CA ARG A 10 -8.41 -0.37 4.34
C ARG A 10 -7.68 0.22 5.52
N SER A 11 -7.87 -0.37 6.69
CA SER A 11 -7.26 0.11 7.92
C SER A 11 -6.20 -0.85 8.39
N PHE A 12 -5.13 -0.31 8.94
CA PHE A 12 -4.01 -1.10 9.43
C PHE A 12 -3.56 -0.55 10.78
N GLN A 13 -2.96 -1.43 11.57
CA GLN A 13 -2.36 -1.03 12.82
C GLN A 13 -0.89 -0.82 12.52
N LEU A 14 -0.43 0.41 12.53
CA LEU A 14 0.96 0.72 12.20
C LEU A 14 1.61 1.44 13.37
N ALA A 15 2.68 0.88 13.90
CA ALA A 15 3.41 1.49 15.00
C ALA A 15 2.50 1.89 16.16
N GLY A 16 1.52 1.06 16.43
CA GLY A 16 0.61 1.33 17.55
C GLY A 16 -0.55 2.25 17.22
N HIS A 17 -0.64 2.71 15.98
CA HIS A 17 -1.72 3.60 15.58
C HIS A 17 -2.56 2.96 14.49
N ARG A 18 -3.85 3.29 14.49
CA ARG A 18 -4.71 2.80 13.44
C ARG A 18 -4.69 3.80 12.31
N THR A 19 -4.34 3.33 11.14
CA THR A 19 -4.22 4.18 9.96
C THR A 19 -5.09 3.65 8.85
N SER A 20 -5.85 4.51 8.20
CA SER A 20 -6.68 4.12 7.06
C SER A 20 -6.05 4.66 5.78
N VAL A 21 -6.04 3.84 4.75
CA VAL A 21 -5.48 4.22 3.47
C VAL A 21 -6.49 3.89 2.39
N ALA A 22 -6.72 4.81 1.47
CA ALA A 22 -7.62 4.58 0.34
C ALA A 22 -6.82 4.51 -0.93
N LEU A 23 -6.94 3.40 -1.65
CA LEU A 23 -6.26 3.21 -2.92
C LEU A 23 -7.22 2.62 -3.93
N GLU A 24 -6.90 2.82 -5.20
CA GLU A 24 -7.65 2.19 -6.26
C GLU A 24 -7.52 0.67 -6.15
N PRO A 25 -8.56 -0.08 -6.54
CA PRO A 25 -8.50 -1.54 -6.43
C PRO A 25 -7.29 -2.17 -7.12
N ALA A 26 -6.87 -1.60 -8.24
CA ALA A 26 -5.72 -2.16 -8.96
C ALA A 26 -4.43 -2.08 -8.13
N PHE A 27 -4.29 -1.02 -7.34
CA PHE A 27 -3.12 -0.90 -6.48
C PHE A 27 -3.19 -1.89 -5.32
N TRP A 28 -4.39 -2.09 -4.76
CA TRP A 28 -4.51 -3.09 -3.70
C TRP A 28 -4.19 -4.47 -4.23
N ALA A 29 -4.65 -4.79 -5.44
CA ALA A 29 -4.35 -6.10 -6.03
C ALA A 29 -2.86 -6.28 -6.23
N ALA A 30 -2.17 -5.24 -6.71
CA ALA A 30 -0.73 -5.31 -6.92
C ALA A 30 0.01 -5.50 -5.60
N LEU A 31 -0.44 -4.81 -4.55
CA LEU A 31 0.20 -4.94 -3.24
C LEU A 31 -0.04 -6.31 -2.65
N GLU A 32 -1.24 -6.87 -2.81
CA GLU A 32 -1.53 -8.20 -2.33
C GLU A 32 -0.67 -9.24 -3.03
N GLU A 33 -0.50 -9.07 -4.33
CA GLU A 33 0.33 -9.98 -5.09
C GLU A 33 1.79 -9.88 -4.65
N ALA A 34 2.29 -8.67 -4.44
CA ALA A 34 3.66 -8.47 -3.99
C ALA A 34 3.87 -9.10 -2.62
N ALA A 35 2.90 -8.94 -1.73
CA ALA A 35 2.99 -9.53 -0.40
C ALA A 35 3.02 -11.05 -0.49
N ARG A 36 2.14 -11.61 -1.33
CA ARG A 36 2.09 -13.05 -1.48
C ARG A 36 3.39 -13.61 -2.00
N ARG A 37 4.00 -12.95 -2.98
CA ARG A 37 5.27 -13.41 -3.50
C ARG A 37 6.38 -13.41 -2.46
N ARG A 38 6.28 -12.58 -1.46
CA ARG A 38 7.27 -12.49 -0.40
C ARG A 38 6.83 -13.23 0.85
N SER A 39 5.72 -13.94 0.78
CA SER A 39 5.18 -14.68 1.91
C SER A 39 4.87 -13.76 3.10
N LEU A 40 4.39 -12.56 2.79
CA LEU A 40 4.01 -11.60 3.82
C LEU A 40 2.51 -11.37 3.79
N SER A 41 1.96 -10.98 4.93
CA SER A 41 0.59 -10.50 4.94
C SER A 41 0.59 -9.10 4.33
N LEU A 42 -0.56 -8.66 3.87
CA LEU A 42 -0.65 -7.31 3.35
C LEU A 42 -0.30 -6.29 4.44
N ALA A 43 -0.76 -6.54 5.68
CA ALA A 43 -0.44 -5.65 6.77
C ALA A 43 1.07 -5.56 7.01
N ALA A 44 1.77 -6.68 6.89
CA ALA A 44 3.22 -6.67 7.07
C ALA A 44 3.90 -5.88 5.97
N LEU A 45 3.42 -6.01 4.73
CA LEU A 45 3.98 -5.25 3.63
C LEU A 45 3.74 -3.75 3.82
N VAL A 46 2.54 -3.38 4.23
CA VAL A 46 2.22 -1.97 4.47
C VAL A 46 3.09 -1.41 5.58
N THR A 47 3.32 -2.19 6.64
CA THR A 47 4.18 -1.78 7.73
C THR A 47 5.61 -1.54 7.23
N GLU A 48 6.09 -2.43 6.37
CA GLU A 48 7.42 -2.28 5.82
C GLU A 48 7.55 -1.00 5.01
N VAL A 49 6.56 -0.71 4.16
CA VAL A 49 6.59 0.50 3.35
C VAL A 49 6.53 1.73 4.23
N ASP A 50 5.69 1.70 5.26
CA ASP A 50 5.57 2.83 6.18
C ASP A 50 6.89 3.08 6.90
N THR A 51 7.55 2.01 7.36
CA THR A 51 8.81 2.14 8.07
C THR A 51 9.92 2.67 7.16
N ALA A 52 9.91 2.27 5.90
CA ALA A 52 10.94 2.71 4.96
C ALA A 52 10.74 4.13 4.47
N ARG A 53 9.57 4.72 4.76
CA ARG A 53 9.27 6.06 4.31
C ARG A 53 10.10 7.04 5.12
N THR A 54 11.08 7.69 4.49
CA THR A 54 11.97 8.58 5.21
C THR A 54 11.50 10.01 5.19
N ASP A 55 10.63 10.37 4.26
CA ASP A 55 10.10 11.71 4.17
C ASP A 55 8.71 11.71 4.80
N ALA A 56 8.59 12.25 5.99
CA ALA A 56 7.32 12.25 6.69
C ALA A 56 6.24 13.03 5.92
N ALA A 57 6.65 13.91 5.02
CA ALA A 57 5.68 14.66 4.24
C ALA A 57 5.08 13.82 3.12
N GLN A 58 5.68 12.69 2.78
CA GLN A 58 5.13 11.85 1.75
C GLN A 58 3.98 11.02 2.33
N PRO A 59 2.77 11.14 1.79
CA PRO A 59 1.64 10.36 2.29
C PRO A 59 1.88 8.86 2.10
N LEU A 60 1.39 8.07 3.02
CA LEU A 60 1.54 6.62 2.92
C LEU A 60 0.89 6.09 1.64
N ALA A 61 -0.24 6.66 1.24
CA ALA A 61 -0.90 6.23 0.00
C ALA A 61 0.02 6.40 -1.20
N SER A 62 0.76 7.50 -1.26
CA SER A 62 1.70 7.72 -2.35
C SER A 62 2.84 6.70 -2.32
N ALA A 63 3.37 6.44 -1.13
CA ALA A 63 4.44 5.48 -0.98
C ALA A 63 3.99 4.08 -1.41
N LEU A 64 2.76 3.72 -1.06
CA LEU A 64 2.22 2.42 -1.44
C LEU A 64 2.01 2.31 -2.94
N ARG A 65 1.52 3.39 -3.58
CA ARG A 65 1.36 3.36 -5.04
C ARG A 65 2.70 3.19 -5.73
N LEU A 66 3.73 3.90 -5.27
CA LEU A 66 5.05 3.77 -5.86
C LEU A 66 5.61 2.37 -5.67
N HIS A 67 5.39 1.79 -4.49
CA HIS A 67 5.84 0.44 -4.23
C HIS A 67 5.14 -0.56 -5.16
N ALA A 68 3.85 -0.38 -5.35
CA ALA A 68 3.09 -1.27 -6.22
C ALA A 68 3.59 -1.20 -7.65
N LEU A 69 3.87 0.01 -8.14
CA LEU A 69 4.39 0.17 -9.48
C LEU A 69 5.76 -0.49 -9.63
N ALA A 70 6.63 -0.31 -8.66
CA ALA A 70 7.94 -0.91 -8.70
C ALA A 70 7.85 -2.43 -8.67
N ALA A 71 6.95 -2.97 -7.88
CA ALA A 71 6.79 -4.42 -7.78
C ALA A 71 6.30 -5.02 -9.08
N THR A 72 5.38 -4.36 -9.77
CA THR A 72 4.87 -4.90 -11.02
C THR A 72 5.91 -4.77 -12.12
N ARG A 73 6.73 -3.73 -12.08
CA ARG A 73 7.76 -3.59 -13.08
C ARG A 73 8.93 -4.50 -12.85
N GLY A 74 9.27 -4.74 -11.63
CA GLY A 74 10.37 -5.58 -11.30
C GLY A 74 10.05 -7.04 -11.49
N GLY A 75 8.78 -7.29 -11.60
CA GLY A 75 8.27 -8.62 -11.73
C GLY A 75 8.80 -9.40 -12.77
#